data_c319b2d35573c0c32b1983ed99c97ae4
#
_entry.id   c319b2d35573c0c32b1983ed99c97ae4
#
_cell.length_a   1.000
_cell.length_b   1.000
_cell.length_c   1.000
_cell.angle_alpha   90.00
_cell.angle_beta   90.00
_cell.angle_gamma   90.00
#
_symmetry.space_group_name_H-M   'P 1'
#
loop_
_entity.id
_entity.type
_entity.pdbx_description
1 polymer ?
#
loop_
_entity_poly.entity_id
_entity_poly.type
_entity_poly.pdbx_seq_one_letter_code
_entity_poly.pdbx_strand_id
1 'polypeptide(L)'
;MADKKQMITKDEAFQQVKSMITRAALIHWAFAKTLIKDLGEKKGKALAKKAIELYGKEVGKRVKERTLARSLPLTRENFQDDLPDLGWAEREKVEVDGEKRSRVYTCHLAKVWQELGVPELGRIYCYVDQAKYEAYNPELQCVHVKNVLDGDAYCELAVRTKKKQRGKSG
;
A
#
# COMPACT_ATOMS: atom_id res chain seq x y z
N MET A 1 14.82 -42.25 0.36
CA MET A 1 14.03 -41.72 -0.77
C MET A 1 14.19 -40.20 -0.75
N ALA A 2 14.86 -39.63 -1.76
CA ALA A 2 15.06 -38.19 -1.81
C ALA A 2 13.71 -37.53 -2.08
N ASP A 3 13.31 -36.64 -1.16
CA ASP A 3 12.11 -35.80 -1.28
C ASP A 3 12.20 -34.95 -2.57
N LYS A 4 11.42 -35.30 -3.58
CA LYS A 4 11.31 -34.49 -4.79
C LYS A 4 10.76 -33.15 -4.38
N LYS A 5 11.64 -32.15 -4.27
CA LYS A 5 11.30 -30.77 -4.00
C LYS A 5 10.22 -30.37 -5.03
N GLN A 6 8.96 -30.31 -4.61
CA GLN A 6 7.86 -29.96 -5.48
C GLN A 6 8.00 -28.47 -5.81
N MET A 7 8.45 -28.17 -7.03
CA MET A 7 8.57 -26.79 -7.52
C MET A 7 7.23 -26.38 -8.10
N ILE A 8 6.73 -25.23 -7.70
CA ILE A 8 5.57 -24.58 -8.32
C ILE A 8 6.06 -23.71 -9.47
N THR A 9 5.26 -23.60 -10.52
CA THR A 9 5.54 -22.72 -11.66
C THR A 9 5.36 -21.24 -11.24
N LYS A 10 5.97 -20.36 -12.03
CA LYS A 10 5.79 -18.91 -11.82
C LYS A 10 4.32 -18.50 -11.93
N ASP A 11 3.58 -19.10 -12.87
CA ASP A 11 2.16 -18.82 -13.08
C ASP A 11 1.30 -19.31 -11.92
N GLU A 12 1.58 -20.47 -11.36
CA GLU A 12 0.90 -20.95 -10.15
C GLU A 12 1.16 -20.04 -8.96
N ALA A 13 2.41 -19.62 -8.74
CA ALA A 13 2.76 -18.67 -7.68
C ALA A 13 2.03 -17.33 -7.88
N PHE A 14 1.98 -16.83 -9.13
CA PHE A 14 1.23 -15.63 -9.50
C PHE A 14 -0.26 -15.73 -9.14
N GLN A 15 -0.91 -16.84 -9.50
CA GLN A 15 -2.33 -17.05 -9.21
C GLN A 15 -2.62 -17.16 -7.70
N GLN A 16 -1.71 -17.78 -6.94
CA GLN A 16 -1.83 -17.85 -5.48
C GLN A 16 -1.75 -16.46 -4.84
N VAL A 17 -0.77 -15.63 -5.24
CA VAL A 17 -0.65 -14.25 -4.76
C VAL A 17 -1.89 -13.44 -5.13
N LYS A 18 -2.35 -13.54 -6.36
CA LYS A 18 -3.56 -12.87 -6.84
C LYS A 18 -4.80 -13.26 -6.04
N SER A 19 -4.95 -14.56 -5.73
CA SER A 19 -6.05 -15.06 -4.89
C SER A 19 -6.00 -14.45 -3.48
N MET A 20 -4.82 -14.40 -2.84
CA MET A 20 -4.67 -13.80 -1.52
C MET A 20 -4.95 -12.30 -1.51
N ILE A 21 -4.56 -11.58 -2.55
CA ILE A 21 -4.85 -10.15 -2.69
C ILE A 21 -6.35 -9.91 -2.89
N THR A 22 -7.02 -10.74 -3.69
CA THR A 22 -8.49 -10.70 -3.82
C THR A 22 -9.16 -10.86 -2.45
N ARG A 23 -8.71 -11.81 -1.63
CA ARG A 23 -9.25 -12.01 -0.27
C ARG A 23 -9.02 -10.80 0.63
N ALA A 24 -7.83 -10.16 0.53
CA ALA A 24 -7.54 -8.92 1.28
C ALA A 24 -8.46 -7.77 0.84
N ALA A 25 -8.72 -7.63 -0.46
CA ALA A 25 -9.65 -6.63 -0.99
C ALA A 25 -11.09 -6.87 -0.49
N LEU A 26 -11.55 -8.12 -0.51
CA LEU A 26 -12.89 -8.49 -0.06
C LEU A 26 -13.07 -8.28 1.45
N ILE A 27 -12.08 -8.61 2.27
CA ILE A 27 -12.17 -8.40 3.73
C ILE A 27 -12.22 -6.92 4.06
N HIS A 28 -11.40 -6.09 3.40
CA HIS A 28 -11.46 -4.63 3.55
C HIS A 28 -12.85 -4.09 3.18
N TRP A 29 -13.38 -4.48 2.01
CA TRP A 29 -14.72 -4.10 1.56
C TRP A 29 -15.79 -4.48 2.58
N ALA A 30 -15.77 -5.73 3.09
CA ALA A 30 -16.77 -6.21 4.03
C ALA A 30 -16.75 -5.39 5.34
N PHE A 31 -15.57 -5.14 5.91
CA PHE A 31 -15.44 -4.31 7.12
C PHE A 31 -15.87 -2.86 6.87
N ALA A 32 -15.39 -2.23 5.80
CA ALA A 32 -15.75 -0.85 5.49
C ALA A 32 -17.26 -0.68 5.27
N LYS A 33 -17.88 -1.60 4.51
CA LYS A 33 -19.33 -1.60 4.25
C LYS A 33 -20.13 -1.78 5.53
N THR A 34 -19.73 -2.69 6.41
CA THR A 34 -20.39 -2.92 7.70
C THR A 34 -20.31 -1.69 8.59
N LEU A 35 -19.11 -1.11 8.74
CA LEU A 35 -18.92 0.11 9.53
C LEU A 35 -19.76 1.29 9.03
N ILE A 36 -19.88 1.45 7.72
CA ILE A 36 -20.70 2.50 7.12
C ILE A 36 -22.19 2.24 7.36
N LYS A 37 -22.62 0.98 7.22
CA LYS A 37 -24.02 0.60 7.47
C LYS A 37 -24.44 0.88 8.92
N ASP A 38 -23.58 0.51 9.88
CA ASP A 38 -23.93 0.56 11.30
C ASP A 38 -23.71 1.94 11.96
N LEU A 39 -22.74 2.72 11.45
CA LEU A 39 -22.34 4.00 12.05
C LEU A 39 -22.65 5.22 11.21
N GLY A 40 -23.21 5.04 10.01
CA GLY A 40 -23.40 6.07 9.00
C GLY A 40 -22.10 6.37 8.23
N GLU A 41 -22.25 7.00 7.06
CA GLU A 41 -21.19 7.17 6.09
C GLU A 41 -19.94 7.88 6.66
N LYS A 42 -20.11 9.04 7.28
CA LYS A 42 -19.02 9.86 7.80
C LYS A 42 -18.20 9.12 8.86
N LYS A 43 -18.88 8.57 9.86
CA LYS A 43 -18.23 7.89 11.00
C LYS A 43 -17.66 6.54 10.58
N GLY A 44 -18.37 5.78 9.74
CA GLY A 44 -17.93 4.49 9.21
C GLY A 44 -16.67 4.62 8.35
N LYS A 45 -16.64 5.59 7.40
CA LYS A 45 -15.45 5.86 6.59
C LYS A 45 -14.25 6.30 7.45
N ALA A 46 -14.47 7.17 8.44
CA ALA A 46 -13.39 7.60 9.34
C ALA A 46 -12.81 6.43 10.16
N LEU A 47 -13.66 5.53 10.63
CA LEU A 47 -13.21 4.36 11.40
C LEU A 47 -12.49 3.33 10.52
N ALA A 48 -13.00 3.08 9.30
CA ALA A 48 -12.32 2.24 8.31
C ALA A 48 -10.92 2.78 7.97
N LYS A 49 -10.82 4.10 7.72
CA LYS A 49 -9.53 4.76 7.49
C LYS A 49 -8.57 4.56 8.67
N LYS A 50 -9.03 4.80 9.90
CA LYS A 50 -8.21 4.60 11.12
C LYS A 50 -7.72 3.16 11.26
N ALA A 51 -8.55 2.18 10.91
CA ALA A 51 -8.14 0.77 10.92
C ALA A 51 -7.04 0.48 9.88
N ILE A 52 -7.16 1.03 8.68
CA ILE A 52 -6.14 0.89 7.62
C ILE A 52 -4.84 1.61 7.99
N GLU A 53 -4.91 2.78 8.61
CA GLU A 53 -3.73 3.47 9.13
C GLU A 53 -3.02 2.66 10.21
N LEU A 54 -3.76 1.99 11.10
CA LEU A 54 -3.20 1.09 12.11
C LEU A 54 -2.49 -0.11 11.45
N TYR A 55 -3.14 -0.74 10.48
CA TYR A 55 -2.55 -1.81 9.68
C TYR A 55 -1.25 -1.35 8.97
N GLY A 56 -1.30 -0.20 8.31
CA GLY A 56 -0.13 0.37 7.64
C GLY A 56 1.04 0.65 8.62
N LYS A 57 0.74 1.16 9.81
CA LYS A 57 1.75 1.35 10.86
C LYS A 57 2.43 0.06 11.27
N GLU A 58 1.67 -1.02 11.43
CA GLU A 58 2.23 -2.33 11.76
C GLU A 58 3.11 -2.88 10.63
N VAL A 59 2.68 -2.75 9.38
CA VAL A 59 3.50 -3.10 8.20
C VAL A 59 4.81 -2.31 8.20
N GLY A 60 4.74 -0.98 8.36
CA GLY A 60 5.91 -0.11 8.38
C GLY A 60 6.91 -0.45 9.49
N LYS A 61 6.43 -0.80 10.69
CA LYS A 61 7.28 -1.29 11.79
C LYS A 61 8.03 -2.56 11.41
N ARG A 62 7.37 -3.53 10.82
CA ARG A 62 8.00 -4.80 10.39
C ARG A 62 9.05 -4.59 9.31
N VAL A 63 8.80 -3.68 8.34
CA VAL A 63 9.81 -3.30 7.34
C VAL A 63 10.99 -2.60 8.01
N LYS A 64 10.74 -1.69 8.95
CA LYS A 64 11.78 -1.01 9.73
C LYS A 64 12.68 -2.01 10.47
N GLU A 65 12.10 -2.96 11.18
CA GLU A 65 12.84 -3.98 11.92
C GLU A 65 13.73 -4.82 11.00
N ARG A 66 13.21 -5.27 9.84
CA ARG A 66 13.99 -6.01 8.84
C ARG A 66 15.13 -5.18 8.24
N THR A 67 14.89 -3.89 7.99
CA THR A 67 15.91 -2.96 7.47
C THR A 67 17.04 -2.77 8.48
N LEU A 68 16.71 -2.54 9.74
CA LEU A 68 17.70 -2.36 10.82
C LEU A 68 18.47 -3.66 11.09
N ALA A 69 17.83 -4.82 11.02
CA ALA A 69 18.49 -6.13 11.16
C ALA A 69 19.55 -6.37 10.07
N ARG A 70 19.43 -5.73 8.90
CA ARG A 70 20.43 -5.72 7.83
C ARG A 70 21.47 -4.61 7.98
N SER A 71 21.46 -3.85 9.08
CA SER A 71 22.33 -2.67 9.31
C SER A 71 22.19 -1.58 8.22
N LEU A 72 21.01 -1.45 7.62
CA LEU A 72 20.75 -0.46 6.57
C LEU A 72 20.06 0.79 7.15
N PRO A 73 20.36 1.99 6.61
CA PRO A 73 19.69 3.22 7.00
C PRO A 73 18.22 3.21 6.55
N LEU A 74 17.35 3.90 7.30
CA LEU A 74 15.91 3.97 7.02
C LEU A 74 15.60 4.99 5.92
N THR A 75 16.07 4.72 4.70
CA THR A 75 15.80 5.53 3.51
C THR A 75 14.65 4.93 2.71
N ARG A 76 14.09 5.68 1.76
CA ARG A 76 13.05 5.18 0.86
C ARG A 76 13.53 4.01 -0.03
N GLU A 77 14.81 4.01 -0.40
CA GLU A 77 15.42 2.97 -1.22
C GLU A 77 15.51 1.64 -0.47
N ASN A 78 15.66 1.69 0.85
CA ASN A 78 15.75 0.53 1.73
C ASN A 78 14.38 0.09 2.28
N PHE A 79 13.29 0.76 1.89
CA PHE A 79 11.93 0.26 2.14
C PHE A 79 11.62 -0.89 1.17
N GLN A 80 11.95 -2.10 1.56
CA GLN A 80 11.85 -3.32 0.73
C GLN A 80 11.08 -4.42 1.47
N ASP A 81 10.72 -5.48 0.74
CA ASP A 81 10.06 -6.68 1.27
C ASP A 81 8.70 -6.41 1.97
N ASP A 82 8.01 -5.33 1.56
CA ASP A 82 6.66 -5.03 2.00
C ASP A 82 5.64 -5.94 1.33
N LEU A 83 5.77 -6.12 0.03
CA LEU A 83 4.88 -6.91 -0.81
C LEU A 83 5.70 -7.88 -1.68
N PRO A 84 5.14 -9.03 -2.05
CA PRO A 84 5.80 -9.92 -3.01
C PRO A 84 5.97 -9.21 -4.36
N ASP A 85 7.08 -9.49 -5.07
CA ASP A 85 7.34 -8.92 -6.40
C ASP A 85 6.46 -9.55 -7.49
N LEU A 86 5.84 -10.67 -7.20
CA LEU A 86 5.00 -11.41 -8.14
C LEU A 86 3.54 -10.98 -8.06
N GLY A 87 2.98 -10.63 -9.21
CA GLY A 87 1.59 -10.92 -9.52
C GLY A 87 0.51 -10.00 -8.97
N TRP A 88 0.84 -8.95 -8.25
CA TRP A 88 -0.21 -8.09 -7.70
C TRP A 88 -0.34 -6.73 -8.39
N ALA A 89 0.75 -6.26 -9.03
CA ALA A 89 0.77 -4.99 -9.74
C ALA A 89 1.86 -4.94 -10.81
N GLU A 90 1.57 -4.29 -11.91
CA GLU A 90 2.56 -3.87 -12.90
C GLU A 90 3.08 -2.48 -12.52
N ARG A 91 4.39 -2.37 -12.30
CA ARG A 91 5.03 -1.17 -11.75
C ARG A 91 6.21 -0.71 -12.57
N GLU A 92 6.38 0.60 -12.61
CA GLU A 92 7.51 1.28 -13.23
C GLU A 92 8.06 2.36 -12.29
N LYS A 93 9.39 2.54 -12.27
CA LYS A 93 10.04 3.69 -11.62
C LYS A 93 10.25 4.77 -12.68
N VAL A 94 9.76 5.97 -12.42
CA VAL A 94 9.86 7.11 -13.31
C VAL A 94 10.47 8.31 -12.58
N GLU A 95 10.99 9.26 -13.34
CA GLU A 95 11.39 10.57 -12.85
C GLU A 95 10.55 11.65 -13.54
N VAL A 96 9.88 12.48 -12.73
CA VAL A 96 9.02 13.56 -13.20
C VAL A 96 9.46 14.85 -12.51
N ASP A 97 9.93 15.83 -13.26
CA ASP A 97 10.44 17.11 -12.74
C ASP A 97 11.51 16.95 -11.66
N GLY A 98 12.43 15.99 -11.84
CA GLY A 98 13.49 15.67 -10.89
C GLY A 98 13.01 14.88 -9.66
N GLU A 99 11.73 14.53 -9.57
CA GLU A 99 11.17 13.71 -8.49
C GLU A 99 11.04 12.25 -8.95
N LYS A 100 11.69 11.34 -8.23
CA LYS A 100 11.53 9.89 -8.46
C LYS A 100 10.16 9.46 -7.97
N ARG A 101 9.38 8.82 -8.84
CA ARG A 101 8.02 8.30 -8.54
C ARG A 101 7.90 6.84 -8.92
N SER A 102 6.88 6.19 -8.39
CA SER A 102 6.48 4.83 -8.77
C SER A 102 5.12 4.89 -9.43
N ARG A 103 5.02 4.45 -10.69
CA ARG A 103 3.75 4.24 -11.39
C ARG A 103 3.29 2.82 -11.23
N VAL A 104 1.99 2.64 -11.03
CA VAL A 104 1.31 1.35 -10.93
C VAL A 104 0.17 1.37 -11.95
N TYR A 105 0.35 0.62 -13.04
CA TYR A 105 -0.61 0.57 -14.15
C TYR A 105 -1.75 -0.39 -13.87
N THR A 106 -1.44 -1.53 -13.23
CA THR A 106 -2.43 -2.50 -12.81
C THR A 106 -2.27 -2.76 -11.32
N CYS A 107 -3.33 -2.49 -10.55
CA CYS A 107 -3.40 -2.81 -9.14
C CYS A 107 -4.54 -3.81 -8.94
N HIS A 108 -4.22 -5.04 -8.56
CA HIS A 108 -5.24 -6.08 -8.43
C HIS A 108 -6.27 -5.78 -7.33
N LEU A 109 -5.86 -5.10 -6.24
CA LEU A 109 -6.78 -4.60 -5.22
C LEU A 109 -7.80 -3.63 -5.83
N ALA A 110 -7.32 -2.61 -6.56
CA ALA A 110 -8.19 -1.61 -7.17
C ALA A 110 -9.16 -2.24 -8.16
N LYS A 111 -8.69 -3.20 -8.97
CA LYS A 111 -9.54 -3.95 -9.90
C LYS A 111 -10.71 -4.63 -9.20
N VAL A 112 -10.47 -5.30 -8.07
CA VAL A 112 -11.54 -5.96 -7.29
C VAL A 112 -12.58 -4.95 -6.81
N TRP A 113 -12.18 -3.78 -6.28
CA TRP A 113 -13.13 -2.77 -5.82
C TRP A 113 -13.88 -2.06 -6.95
N GLN A 114 -13.25 -1.91 -8.12
CA GLN A 114 -13.92 -1.43 -9.32
C GLN A 114 -14.96 -2.42 -9.83
N GLU A 115 -14.63 -3.72 -9.86
CA GLU A 115 -15.58 -4.80 -10.23
C GLU A 115 -16.76 -4.90 -9.25
N LEU A 116 -16.55 -4.58 -7.97
CA LEU A 116 -17.60 -4.50 -6.96
C LEU A 116 -18.42 -3.20 -7.02
N GLY A 117 -18.03 -2.22 -7.87
CA GLY A 117 -18.68 -0.92 -7.97
C GLY A 117 -18.49 -0.02 -6.74
N VAL A 118 -17.39 -0.19 -6.00
CA VAL A 118 -17.10 0.54 -4.76
C VAL A 118 -15.69 1.12 -4.71
N PRO A 119 -15.24 1.84 -5.76
CA PRO A 119 -13.89 2.39 -5.82
C PRO A 119 -13.57 3.32 -4.64
N GLU A 120 -14.56 4.08 -4.16
CA GLU A 120 -14.42 5.00 -3.01
C GLU A 120 -14.10 4.28 -1.70
N LEU A 121 -14.58 3.04 -1.49
CA LEU A 121 -14.21 2.22 -0.33
C LEU A 121 -12.79 1.67 -0.50
N GLY A 122 -12.43 1.26 -1.71
CA GLY A 122 -11.06 0.85 -2.03
C GLY A 122 -10.06 1.99 -1.81
N ARG A 123 -10.45 3.23 -2.13
CA ARG A 123 -9.61 4.41 -1.93
C ARG A 123 -9.19 4.61 -0.46
N ILE A 124 -10.04 4.21 0.49
CA ILE A 124 -9.71 4.24 1.91
C ILE A 124 -8.52 3.31 2.23
N TYR A 125 -8.40 2.16 1.55
CA TYR A 125 -7.26 1.26 1.75
C TYR A 125 -5.92 1.90 1.35
N CYS A 126 -5.91 2.79 0.38
CA CYS A 126 -4.68 3.43 -0.09
C CYS A 126 -3.98 4.30 0.99
N TYR A 127 -4.65 4.64 2.09
CA TYR A 127 -4.01 5.29 3.25
C TYR A 127 -2.97 4.39 3.94
N VAL A 128 -2.93 3.08 3.65
CA VAL A 128 -1.89 2.16 4.11
C VAL A 128 -0.50 2.65 3.69
N ASP A 129 -0.36 3.18 2.47
CA ASP A 129 0.93 3.62 1.94
C ASP A 129 1.54 4.77 2.76
N GLN A 130 0.72 5.78 3.08
CA GLN A 130 1.18 6.88 3.92
C GLN A 130 1.57 6.38 5.32
N ALA A 131 0.72 5.57 5.94
CA ALA A 131 0.90 5.09 7.30
C ALA A 131 2.15 4.19 7.45
N LYS A 132 2.43 3.31 6.47
CA LYS A 132 3.58 2.42 6.52
C LYS A 132 4.92 3.17 6.37
N TYR A 133 4.99 4.15 5.45
CA TYR A 133 6.20 4.96 5.30
C TYR A 133 6.47 5.83 6.52
N GLU A 134 5.44 6.43 7.11
CA GLU A 134 5.58 7.23 8.33
C GLU A 134 6.02 6.40 9.55
N ALA A 135 5.54 5.16 9.68
CA ALA A 135 5.96 4.25 10.75
C ALA A 135 7.37 3.70 10.53
N TYR A 136 7.79 3.51 9.28
CA TYR A 136 9.14 3.12 8.93
C TYR A 136 10.16 4.21 9.25
N ASN A 137 9.91 5.42 8.76
CA ASN A 137 10.70 6.62 9.05
C ASN A 137 9.78 7.85 9.08
N PRO A 138 9.61 8.51 10.25
CA PRO A 138 8.72 9.65 10.42
C PRO A 138 9.08 10.87 9.57
N GLU A 139 10.31 10.95 9.04
CA GLU A 139 10.73 11.99 8.10
C GLU A 139 10.22 11.73 6.66
N LEU A 140 9.75 10.52 6.37
CA LEU A 140 9.21 10.18 5.06
C LEU A 140 7.70 10.40 5.00
N GLN A 141 7.23 10.82 3.83
CA GLN A 141 5.81 10.95 3.50
C GLN A 141 5.54 10.33 2.14
N CYS A 142 4.68 9.32 2.09
CA CYS A 142 4.16 8.80 0.83
C CYS A 142 2.92 9.58 0.41
N VAL A 143 2.90 10.02 -0.84
CA VAL A 143 1.80 10.79 -1.44
C VAL A 143 1.33 10.09 -2.71
N HIS A 144 0.04 9.87 -2.84
CA HIS A 144 -0.59 9.50 -4.11
C HIS A 144 -0.76 10.75 -4.95
N VAL A 145 0.04 10.89 -6.01
CA VAL A 145 -0.05 12.00 -6.98
C VAL A 145 -1.21 11.74 -7.95
N LYS A 146 -1.42 10.46 -8.29
CA LYS A 146 -2.56 9.94 -9.07
C LYS A 146 -3.06 8.64 -8.47
N ASN A 147 -4.35 8.33 -8.67
CA ASN A 147 -4.94 7.09 -8.19
C ASN A 147 -6.06 6.60 -9.11
N VAL A 148 -5.97 5.36 -9.57
CA VAL A 148 -7.00 4.75 -10.45
C VAL A 148 -8.39 4.71 -9.82
N LEU A 149 -8.48 4.73 -8.49
CA LEU A 149 -9.75 4.76 -7.77
C LEU A 149 -10.34 6.17 -7.66
N ASP A 150 -9.55 7.20 -7.99
CA ASP A 150 -9.99 8.59 -8.15
C ASP A 150 -10.30 8.91 -9.63
N GLY A 151 -10.17 7.93 -10.55
CA GLY A 151 -10.46 8.06 -11.98
C GLY A 151 -9.22 8.31 -12.87
N ASP A 152 -8.02 8.28 -12.30
CA ASP A 152 -6.78 8.41 -13.09
C ASP A 152 -6.48 7.13 -13.89
N ALA A 153 -5.70 7.24 -14.96
CA ALA A 153 -5.32 6.12 -15.81
C ALA A 153 -4.35 5.13 -15.10
N TYR A 154 -3.61 5.59 -14.10
CA TYR A 154 -2.68 4.79 -13.28
C TYR A 154 -2.51 5.42 -11.91
N CYS A 155 -2.02 4.64 -10.94
CA CYS A 155 -1.57 5.22 -9.68
C CYS A 155 -0.14 5.76 -9.82
N GLU A 156 0.15 6.91 -9.22
CA GLU A 156 1.50 7.47 -9.15
C GLU A 156 1.80 7.88 -7.72
N LEU A 157 2.84 7.29 -7.14
CA LEU A 157 3.24 7.52 -5.76
C LEU A 157 4.60 8.21 -5.70
N ALA A 158 4.70 9.25 -4.87
CA ALA A 158 5.94 9.91 -4.51
C ALA A 158 6.24 9.70 -3.03
N VAL A 159 7.48 9.32 -2.70
CA VAL A 159 7.96 9.28 -1.31
C VAL A 159 8.91 10.44 -1.11
N ARG A 160 8.50 11.39 -0.28
CA ARG A 160 9.17 12.67 -0.03
C ARG A 160 9.74 12.71 1.37
N THR A 161 10.84 13.43 1.54
CA THR A 161 11.28 13.83 2.89
C THR A 161 10.46 15.03 3.34
N LYS A 162 9.88 14.95 4.53
CA LYS A 162 9.15 16.09 5.14
C LYS A 162 10.11 17.27 5.31
N LYS A 163 9.74 18.45 4.81
CA LYS A 163 10.51 19.67 5.09
C LYS A 163 10.49 19.91 6.59
N LYS A 164 11.68 19.98 7.22
CA LYS A 164 11.76 20.44 8.61
C LYS A 164 11.10 21.82 8.68
N GLN A 165 10.03 21.93 9.46
CA GLN A 165 9.53 23.26 9.82
C GLN A 165 10.67 23.96 10.55
N ARG A 166 11.26 24.98 9.93
CA ARG A 166 12.13 25.90 10.65
C ARG A 166 11.29 26.52 11.75
N GLY A 167 11.55 26.12 12.99
CA GLY A 167 10.92 26.70 14.16
C GLY A 167 11.06 28.22 14.05
N LYS A 168 9.94 28.91 14.08
CA LYS A 168 9.93 30.34 14.39
C LYS A 168 10.41 30.43 15.84
N SER A 169 11.70 30.71 16.02
CA SER A 169 12.20 31.27 17.29
C SER A 169 11.53 32.62 17.42
N GLY A 170 10.54 32.70 18.30
CA GLY A 170 10.00 33.94 18.86
C GLY A 170 10.77 34.25 20.12
#